data_00f947d96038cc7c8ae64633bf15efc2
#
_entry.id   00f947d96038cc7c8ae64633bf15efc2
#
_cell.length_a   1.000
_cell.length_b   1.000
_cell.length_c   1.000
_cell.angle_alpha   90.00
_cell.angle_beta   90.00
_cell.angle_gamma   90.00
#
_symmetry.space_group_name_H-M   'P 1'
#
loop_
_entity.id
_entity.type
_entity.pdbx_description
1 polymer ?
#
loop_
_entity_poly.entity_id
_entity_poly.type
_entity_poly.pdbx_seq_one_letter_code
_entity_poly.pdbx_strand_id
1 'polypeptide(L)'
;GKKLSASYQQLVLIARSLAYNPKVLILDEPTAALTQEEAKMLFAAMGRLKEKGTAMIFITHHLNEVMAEADRMTILRDGQLVHVCEKTEITKDQIISFMANRQVTRRKKVKRQVFDEVFFEVKHMSRKSEYEDVSFQVRKGEILCFAGLIGAGRTELFQSVYGLTKPDSEAEIYF
;
A
#
# COMPACT_ATOMS: atom_id res chain seq x y z
N GLY A 1 -14.52 3.67 20.75
CA GLY A 1 -13.50 4.07 19.79
C GLY A 1 -12.13 3.45 19.99
N LYS A 2 -11.64 3.35 21.23
CA LYS A 2 -10.28 2.84 21.55
C LYS A 2 -10.03 1.35 21.28
N LYS A 3 -11.05 0.58 20.89
CA LYS A 3 -10.94 -0.86 20.58
C LYS A 3 -11.01 -1.18 19.09
N LEU A 4 -11.15 -0.17 18.23
CA LEU A 4 -11.21 -0.36 16.78
C LEU A 4 -9.81 -0.30 16.18
N SER A 5 -9.57 -1.08 15.11
CA SER A 5 -8.34 -0.95 14.31
C SER A 5 -8.24 0.44 13.68
N ALA A 6 -7.04 0.84 13.23
CA ALA A 6 -6.83 2.13 12.59
C ALA A 6 -7.73 2.32 11.35
N SER A 7 -7.93 1.27 10.56
CA SER A 7 -8.83 1.27 9.40
C SER A 7 -10.29 1.54 9.79
N TYR A 8 -10.80 0.84 10.82
CA TYR A 8 -12.15 1.08 11.30
C TYR A 8 -12.33 2.47 11.92
N GLN A 9 -11.32 3.00 12.62
CA GLN A 9 -11.36 4.38 13.11
C GLN A 9 -11.47 5.38 11.96
N GLN A 10 -10.70 5.17 10.89
CA GLN A 10 -10.74 5.99 9.68
C GLN A 10 -12.13 5.92 9.01
N LEU A 11 -12.69 4.73 8.84
CA LEU A 11 -14.02 4.54 8.28
C LEU A 11 -15.13 5.23 9.11
N VAL A 12 -15.04 5.18 10.43
CA VAL A 12 -15.97 5.88 11.35
C VAL A 12 -15.88 7.40 11.17
N LEU A 13 -14.67 7.97 11.05
CA LEU A 13 -14.48 9.40 10.80
C LEU A 13 -15.09 9.82 9.48
N ILE A 14 -14.86 9.04 8.42
CA ILE A 14 -15.46 9.26 7.09
C ILE A 14 -16.99 9.18 7.19
N ALA A 15 -17.53 8.11 7.77
CA ALA A 15 -18.98 7.94 7.93
C ALA A 15 -19.61 9.10 8.70
N ARG A 16 -18.94 9.59 9.75
CA ARG A 16 -19.39 10.77 10.50
C ARG A 16 -19.42 12.01 9.62
N SER A 17 -18.39 12.25 8.81
CA SER A 17 -18.34 13.40 7.88
C SER A 17 -19.47 13.32 6.85
N LEU A 18 -19.80 12.12 6.38
CA LEU A 18 -20.88 11.88 5.42
C LEU A 18 -22.28 12.15 6.01
N ALA A 19 -22.46 11.87 7.30
CA ALA A 19 -23.76 12.06 7.98
C ALA A 19 -24.20 13.54 8.04
N TYR A 20 -23.27 14.49 7.88
CA TYR A 20 -23.58 15.92 7.84
C TYR A 20 -24.04 16.44 6.46
N ASN A 21 -24.12 15.59 5.43
CA ASN A 21 -24.44 15.98 4.06
C ASN A 21 -23.65 17.23 3.60
N PRO A 22 -22.32 17.16 3.62
CA PRO A 22 -21.48 18.32 3.33
C PRO A 22 -21.63 18.76 1.87
N LYS A 23 -21.57 20.06 1.61
CA LYS A 23 -21.45 20.59 0.24
C LYS A 23 -20.06 20.37 -0.33
N VAL A 24 -19.05 20.39 0.53
CA VAL A 24 -17.64 20.13 0.19
C VAL A 24 -17.08 19.15 1.21
N LEU A 25 -16.41 18.10 0.75
CA LEU A 25 -15.72 17.09 1.57
C LEU A 25 -14.24 17.09 1.21
N ILE A 26 -13.38 17.21 2.23
CA ILE A 26 -11.93 17.13 2.07
C ILE A 26 -11.45 15.83 2.72
N LEU A 27 -10.76 15.01 1.94
CA LEU A 27 -10.19 13.72 2.36
C LEU A 27 -8.68 13.76 2.15
N ASP A 28 -7.94 13.70 3.26
CA ASP A 28 -6.49 13.68 3.26
C ASP A 28 -5.98 12.27 3.57
N GLU A 29 -5.29 11.65 2.61
CA GLU A 29 -4.76 10.27 2.64
C GLU A 29 -5.77 9.23 3.22
N PRO A 30 -7.03 9.23 2.77
CA PRO A 30 -8.07 8.45 3.45
C PRO A 30 -7.91 6.93 3.32
N THR A 31 -7.10 6.47 2.39
CA THR A 31 -6.85 5.05 2.11
C THR A 31 -5.60 4.50 2.78
N ALA A 32 -4.77 5.34 3.40
CA ALA A 32 -3.46 4.95 3.94
C ALA A 32 -3.51 3.78 4.95
N ALA A 33 -4.60 3.66 5.72
CA ALA A 33 -4.80 2.59 6.70
C ALA A 33 -5.81 1.53 6.26
N LEU A 34 -6.37 1.64 5.04
CA LEU A 34 -7.43 0.76 4.55
C LEU A 34 -6.87 -0.43 3.77
N THR A 35 -7.56 -1.55 3.87
CA THR A 35 -7.38 -2.66 2.92
C THR A 35 -7.94 -2.29 1.55
N GLN A 36 -7.61 -3.06 0.51
CA GLN A 36 -8.15 -2.82 -0.84
C GLN A 36 -9.69 -2.88 -0.88
N GLU A 37 -10.30 -3.78 -0.12
CA GLU A 37 -11.76 -3.92 -0.05
C GLU A 37 -12.39 -2.71 0.66
N GLU A 38 -11.79 -2.26 1.76
CA GLU A 38 -12.25 -1.05 2.47
C GLU A 38 -12.10 0.21 1.61
N ALA A 39 -11.00 0.32 0.85
CA ALA A 39 -10.81 1.42 -0.11
C ALA A 39 -11.88 1.42 -1.22
N LYS A 40 -12.24 0.26 -1.78
CA LYS A 40 -13.36 0.15 -2.73
C LYS A 40 -14.68 0.62 -2.13
N MET A 41 -14.95 0.28 -0.86
CA MET A 41 -16.16 0.75 -0.17
C MET A 41 -16.17 2.28 -0.02
N LEU A 42 -15.02 2.88 0.31
CA LEU A 42 -14.86 4.32 0.39
C LEU A 42 -15.14 4.98 -0.97
N PHE A 43 -14.51 4.51 -2.05
CA PHE A 43 -14.71 5.07 -3.39
C PHE A 43 -16.15 4.92 -3.87
N ALA A 44 -16.80 3.79 -3.58
CA ALA A 44 -18.23 3.64 -3.85
C ALA A 44 -19.10 4.65 -3.06
N ALA A 45 -18.71 4.99 -1.83
CA ALA A 45 -19.40 6.02 -1.06
C ALA A 45 -19.15 7.42 -1.63
N MET A 46 -17.94 7.73 -2.07
CA MET A 46 -17.60 8.98 -2.76
C MET A 46 -18.40 9.13 -4.06
N GLY A 47 -18.55 8.06 -4.85
CA GLY A 47 -19.37 8.06 -6.06
C GLY A 47 -20.81 8.47 -5.80
N ARG A 48 -21.44 7.89 -4.76
CA ARG A 48 -22.80 8.25 -4.35
C ARG A 48 -22.95 9.71 -3.90
N LEU A 49 -21.91 10.28 -3.27
CA LEU A 49 -21.92 11.70 -2.89
C LEU A 49 -21.75 12.62 -4.09
N LYS A 50 -20.91 12.23 -5.03
CA LYS A 50 -20.72 12.94 -6.31
C LYS A 50 -22.06 13.04 -7.06
N GLU A 51 -22.81 11.93 -7.14
CA GLU A 51 -24.16 11.91 -7.74
C GLU A 51 -25.15 12.85 -7.04
N LYS A 52 -24.97 13.09 -5.73
CA LYS A 52 -25.77 14.05 -4.95
C LYS A 52 -25.26 15.50 -5.05
N GLY A 53 -24.21 15.74 -5.83
CA GLY A 53 -23.65 17.08 -6.05
C GLY A 53 -22.65 17.55 -4.98
N THR A 54 -22.14 16.67 -4.11
CA THR A 54 -21.08 17.01 -3.16
C THR A 54 -19.76 17.20 -3.93
N ALA A 55 -19.12 18.37 -3.77
CA ALA A 55 -17.78 18.60 -4.26
C ALA A 55 -16.76 17.91 -3.34
N MET A 56 -15.73 17.27 -3.90
CA MET A 56 -14.74 16.56 -3.10
C MET A 56 -13.32 16.99 -3.47
N ILE A 57 -12.49 17.17 -2.43
CA ILE A 57 -11.04 17.33 -2.55
C ILE A 57 -10.42 16.07 -1.95
N PHE A 58 -9.70 15.32 -2.77
CA PHE A 58 -9.08 14.06 -2.40
C PHE A 58 -7.56 14.21 -2.51
N ILE A 59 -6.86 14.13 -1.38
CA ILE A 59 -5.41 14.27 -1.30
C ILE A 59 -4.82 12.88 -1.13
N THR A 60 -3.92 12.50 -2.04
CA THR A 60 -3.22 11.20 -1.99
C THR A 60 -1.93 11.24 -2.80
N HIS A 61 -1.01 10.35 -2.46
CA HIS A 61 0.17 10.05 -3.28
C HIS A 61 0.01 8.74 -4.08
N HIS A 62 -1.10 8.05 -3.94
CA HIS A 62 -1.41 6.81 -4.64
C HIS A 62 -1.95 7.08 -6.05
N LEU A 63 -1.07 7.11 -7.04
CA LEU A 63 -1.42 7.47 -8.42
C LEU A 63 -2.49 6.57 -9.07
N ASN A 64 -2.61 5.32 -8.60
CA ASN A 64 -3.69 4.44 -9.09
C ASN A 64 -5.05 4.96 -8.69
N GLU A 65 -5.19 5.48 -7.47
CA GLU A 65 -6.43 6.07 -6.96
C GLU A 65 -6.76 7.35 -7.70
N VAL A 66 -5.76 8.24 -7.88
CA VAL A 66 -5.92 9.47 -8.66
C VAL A 66 -6.44 9.15 -10.06
N MET A 67 -5.82 8.19 -10.74
CA MET A 67 -6.21 7.81 -12.10
C MET A 67 -7.57 7.10 -12.17
N ALA A 68 -8.02 6.45 -11.11
CA ALA A 68 -9.33 5.83 -11.06
C ALA A 68 -10.45 6.84 -10.76
N GLU A 69 -10.27 7.67 -9.74
CA GLU A 69 -11.37 8.38 -9.07
C GLU A 69 -11.44 9.87 -9.41
N ALA A 70 -10.31 10.54 -9.74
CA ALA A 70 -10.30 11.97 -9.96
C ALA A 70 -10.93 12.36 -11.31
N ASP A 71 -11.60 13.49 -11.36
CA ASP A 71 -11.98 14.16 -12.60
C ASP A 71 -10.87 15.11 -13.06
N ARG A 72 -10.36 15.92 -12.13
CA ARG A 72 -9.30 16.90 -12.33
C ARG A 72 -8.26 16.74 -11.25
N MET A 73 -7.01 17.03 -11.54
CA MET A 73 -5.93 16.96 -10.58
C MET A 73 -5.11 18.25 -10.54
N THR A 74 -4.57 18.51 -9.35
CA THR A 74 -3.64 19.59 -9.07
C THR A 74 -2.39 18.97 -8.47
N ILE A 75 -1.24 19.18 -9.08
CA ILE A 75 0.04 18.65 -8.62
C ILE A 75 0.79 19.74 -7.88
N LEU A 76 1.10 19.45 -6.63
CA LEU A 76 1.91 20.31 -5.76
C LEU A 76 3.29 19.68 -5.55
N ARG A 77 4.31 20.51 -5.49
CA ARG A 77 5.68 20.13 -5.13
C ARG A 77 6.35 21.28 -4.37
N ASP A 78 6.96 20.96 -3.24
CA ASP A 78 7.66 21.93 -2.38
C ASP A 78 6.78 23.15 -2.03
N GLY A 79 5.47 22.92 -1.81
CA GLY A 79 4.49 23.95 -1.51
C GLY A 79 4.05 24.81 -2.71
N GLN A 80 4.53 24.52 -3.91
CA GLN A 80 4.20 25.24 -5.13
C GLN A 80 3.28 24.43 -6.04
N LEU A 81 2.36 25.12 -6.72
CA LEU A 81 1.54 24.55 -7.77
C LEU A 81 2.40 24.32 -9.02
N VAL A 82 2.54 23.05 -9.42
CA VAL A 82 3.36 22.66 -10.58
C VAL A 82 2.51 22.46 -11.82
N HIS A 83 1.34 21.80 -11.68
CA HIS A 83 0.49 21.49 -12.82
C HIS A 83 -0.98 21.32 -12.41
N VAL A 84 -1.90 21.69 -13.31
CA VAL A 84 -3.33 21.46 -13.19
C VAL A 84 -3.83 20.92 -14.51
N CYS A 85 -4.58 19.82 -14.49
CA CYS A 85 -5.13 19.19 -15.70
C CYS A 85 -6.36 18.34 -15.40
N GLU A 86 -7.12 18.04 -16.44
CA GLU A 86 -8.12 16.97 -16.43
C GLU A 86 -7.42 15.60 -16.43
N LYS A 87 -8.06 14.59 -15.84
CA LYS A 87 -7.52 13.21 -15.79
C LYS A 87 -7.15 12.65 -17.18
N THR A 88 -7.93 12.99 -18.18
CA THR A 88 -7.77 12.49 -19.57
C THR A 88 -6.56 13.07 -20.30
N GLU A 89 -5.98 14.15 -19.79
CA GLU A 89 -4.92 14.90 -20.44
C GLU A 89 -3.51 14.49 -20.00
N ILE A 90 -3.41 13.59 -19.02
CA ILE A 90 -2.13 13.27 -18.38
C ILE A 90 -1.96 11.77 -18.15
N THR A 91 -0.72 11.31 -18.23
CA THR A 91 -0.32 9.94 -17.93
C THR A 91 0.34 9.84 -16.55
N LYS A 92 0.38 8.63 -15.97
CA LYS A 92 1.07 8.40 -14.69
C LYS A 92 2.55 8.80 -14.72
N ASP A 93 3.24 8.52 -15.84
CA ASP A 93 4.67 8.87 -15.99
C ASP A 93 4.87 10.39 -15.98
N GLN A 94 3.95 11.14 -16.56
CA GLN A 94 3.96 12.61 -16.51
C GLN A 94 3.68 13.13 -15.10
N ILE A 95 2.71 12.56 -14.37
CA ILE A 95 2.44 12.93 -12.98
C ILE A 95 3.69 12.71 -12.13
N ILE A 96 4.34 11.55 -12.24
CA ILE A 96 5.58 11.25 -11.53
C ILE A 96 6.69 12.26 -11.89
N SER A 97 6.79 12.62 -13.16
CA SER A 97 7.77 13.62 -13.63
C SER A 97 7.55 14.98 -12.97
N PHE A 98 6.30 15.45 -12.90
CA PHE A 98 5.95 16.71 -12.23
C PHE A 98 6.21 16.66 -10.73
N MET A 99 5.87 15.55 -10.06
CA MET A 99 6.10 15.38 -8.62
C MET A 99 7.59 15.31 -8.26
N ALA A 100 8.39 14.60 -9.06
CA ALA A 100 9.79 14.29 -8.74
C ALA A 100 10.81 15.29 -9.30
N ASN A 101 10.40 16.25 -10.14
CA ASN A 101 11.28 17.13 -10.91
C ASN A 101 12.35 16.37 -11.72
N ARG A 102 12.02 15.17 -12.19
CA ARG A 102 12.90 14.32 -12.99
C ARG A 102 12.12 13.72 -14.13
N GLN A 103 12.68 13.71 -15.33
CA GLN A 103 12.17 12.83 -16.38
C GLN A 103 12.25 11.39 -15.87
N VAL A 104 11.11 10.69 -15.90
CA VAL A 104 11.09 9.26 -15.57
C VAL A 104 11.83 8.52 -16.67
N THR A 105 13.14 8.46 -16.55
CA THR A 105 13.91 7.49 -17.32
C THR A 105 13.52 6.12 -16.77
N ARG A 106 12.77 5.33 -17.53
CA ARG A 106 12.55 3.92 -17.21
C ARG A 106 13.91 3.31 -16.93
N ARG A 107 14.18 3.01 -15.65
CA ARG A 107 15.40 2.29 -15.29
C ARG A 107 15.40 1.03 -16.16
N LYS A 108 16.39 0.91 -17.04
CA LYS A 108 16.63 -0.37 -17.74
C LYS A 108 16.68 -1.44 -16.65
N LYS A 109 15.84 -2.47 -16.79
CA LYS A 109 15.92 -3.63 -15.90
C LYS A 109 17.34 -4.14 -15.97
N VAL A 110 18.14 -3.83 -14.97
CA VAL A 110 19.47 -4.42 -14.83
C VAL A 110 19.21 -5.90 -14.62
N LYS A 111 19.65 -6.74 -15.56
CA LYS A 111 19.64 -8.19 -15.37
C LYS A 111 20.53 -8.46 -14.15
N ARG A 112 19.90 -8.73 -13.02
CA ARG A 112 20.63 -9.17 -11.83
C ARG A 112 21.07 -10.61 -12.08
N GLN A 113 22.33 -10.88 -11.81
CA GLN A 113 22.84 -12.23 -11.86
C GLN A 113 22.46 -12.91 -10.54
N VAL A 114 21.57 -13.87 -10.62
CA VAL A 114 21.25 -14.78 -9.51
C VAL A 114 22.15 -15.99 -9.70
N PHE A 115 22.87 -16.37 -8.65
CA PHE A 115 23.74 -17.54 -8.66
C PHE A 115 22.95 -18.78 -8.22
N ASP A 116 23.36 -19.96 -8.62
CA ASP A 116 22.69 -21.22 -8.22
C ASP A 116 22.99 -21.64 -6.78
N GLU A 117 23.93 -20.98 -6.14
CA GLU A 117 24.35 -21.21 -4.75
C GLU A 117 23.25 -20.75 -3.78
N VAL A 118 22.71 -21.66 -2.98
CA VAL A 118 21.81 -21.33 -1.87
C VAL A 118 22.62 -20.69 -0.76
N PHE A 119 22.27 -19.47 -0.40
CA PHE A 119 22.99 -18.69 0.59
C PHE A 119 22.30 -18.64 1.95
N PHE A 120 20.99 -18.88 1.96
CA PHE A 120 20.19 -18.92 3.18
C PHE A 120 19.02 -19.89 2.99
N GLU A 121 18.76 -20.76 3.97
CA GLU A 121 17.68 -21.72 3.93
C GLU A 121 16.99 -21.81 5.29
N VAL A 122 15.65 -21.87 5.25
CA VAL A 122 14.79 -22.10 6.41
C VAL A 122 13.97 -23.35 6.11
N LYS A 123 13.88 -24.30 7.06
CA LYS A 123 13.09 -25.51 6.94
C LYS A 123 12.14 -25.68 8.11
N HIS A 124 10.91 -26.08 7.78
CA HIS A 124 9.88 -26.54 8.70
C HIS A 124 9.59 -25.62 9.88
N MET A 125 9.66 -24.29 9.64
CA MET A 125 9.43 -23.30 10.69
C MET A 125 7.93 -23.15 10.93
N SER A 126 7.50 -23.35 12.18
CA SER A 126 6.11 -23.19 12.62
C SER A 126 6.04 -22.41 13.92
N ARG A 127 4.97 -21.64 14.07
CA ARG A 127 4.58 -21.01 15.33
C ARG A 127 3.07 -20.95 15.42
N LYS A 128 2.53 -21.57 16.46
CA LYS A 128 1.10 -21.77 16.66
C LYS A 128 0.30 -20.49 16.49
N SER A 129 -0.74 -20.54 15.70
CA SER A 129 -1.67 -19.45 15.37
C SER A 129 -1.06 -18.31 14.56
N GLU A 130 0.19 -18.37 14.13
CA GLU A 130 0.86 -17.32 13.37
C GLU A 130 1.29 -17.78 11.98
N TYR A 131 2.00 -18.91 11.89
CA TYR A 131 2.41 -19.54 10.62
C TYR A 131 2.72 -21.03 10.83
N GLU A 132 2.60 -21.85 9.79
CA GLU A 132 2.73 -23.31 9.85
C GLU A 132 3.57 -23.83 8.70
N ASP A 133 4.54 -24.70 9.02
CA ASP A 133 5.43 -25.44 8.12
C ASP A 133 6.05 -24.60 6.98
N VAL A 134 6.59 -23.44 7.32
CA VAL A 134 7.18 -22.55 6.34
C VAL A 134 8.61 -22.96 6.06
N SER A 135 8.92 -23.23 4.78
CA SER A 135 10.25 -23.54 4.28
C SER A 135 10.55 -22.66 3.06
N PHE A 136 11.77 -22.12 2.96
CA PHE A 136 12.19 -21.35 1.80
C PHE A 136 13.71 -21.27 1.71
N GLN A 137 14.20 -20.94 0.51
CA GLN A 137 15.62 -20.76 0.23
C GLN A 137 15.84 -19.39 -0.43
N VAL A 138 16.99 -18.80 -0.18
CA VAL A 138 17.45 -17.57 -0.85
C VAL A 138 18.82 -17.83 -1.46
N ARG A 139 18.94 -17.56 -2.75
CA ARG A 139 20.18 -17.75 -3.50
C ARG A 139 21.04 -16.48 -3.43
N LYS A 140 22.29 -16.64 -3.65
CA LYS A 140 23.23 -15.53 -3.71
C LYS A 140 22.86 -14.54 -4.82
N GLY A 141 22.70 -13.26 -4.45
CA GLY A 141 22.28 -12.20 -5.37
C GLY A 141 20.79 -12.15 -5.66
N GLU A 142 19.99 -13.02 -5.04
CA GLU A 142 18.52 -13.04 -5.14
C GLU A 142 17.87 -12.00 -4.23
N ILE A 143 16.75 -11.46 -4.67
CA ILE A 143 15.79 -10.75 -3.82
C ILE A 143 14.52 -11.58 -3.77
N LEU A 144 14.33 -12.32 -2.68
CA LEU A 144 13.10 -13.05 -2.41
C LEU A 144 12.09 -12.12 -1.76
N CYS A 145 10.86 -12.07 -2.29
CA CYS A 145 9.78 -11.22 -1.76
C CYS A 145 8.69 -12.08 -1.13
N PHE A 146 8.30 -11.76 0.10
CA PHE A 146 7.15 -12.35 0.78
C PHE A 146 5.94 -11.42 0.68
N ALA A 147 4.88 -11.87 0.03
CA ALA A 147 3.63 -11.15 -0.11
C ALA A 147 2.49 -11.86 0.64
N GLY A 148 1.50 -11.11 1.10
CA GLY A 148 0.33 -11.64 1.79
C GLY A 148 -0.54 -10.51 2.36
N LEU A 149 -1.76 -10.85 2.78
CA LEU A 149 -2.67 -9.91 3.44
C LEU A 149 -2.19 -9.55 4.85
N ILE A 150 -2.80 -8.53 5.45
CA ILE A 150 -2.60 -8.17 6.86
C ILE A 150 -3.00 -9.40 7.72
N GLY A 151 -2.15 -9.77 8.68
CA GLY A 151 -2.36 -10.95 9.51
C GLY A 151 -1.91 -12.28 8.89
N ALA A 152 -1.21 -12.27 7.75
CA ALA A 152 -0.70 -13.49 7.11
C ALA A 152 0.58 -14.05 7.76
N GLY A 153 0.96 -13.63 8.95
CA GLY A 153 2.08 -14.17 9.71
C GLY A 153 3.49 -13.77 9.22
N ARG A 154 3.59 -12.85 8.23
CA ARG A 154 4.90 -12.48 7.64
C ARG A 154 5.85 -11.84 8.64
N THR A 155 5.35 -10.90 9.43
CA THR A 155 6.16 -10.22 10.45
C THR A 155 6.61 -11.19 11.52
N GLU A 156 5.72 -12.04 11.97
CA GLU A 156 5.94 -13.06 12.99
C GLU A 156 6.95 -14.11 12.52
N LEU A 157 6.86 -14.54 11.26
CA LEU A 157 7.83 -15.44 10.62
C LEU A 157 9.25 -14.82 10.65
N PHE A 158 9.38 -13.57 10.18
CA PHE A 158 10.70 -12.93 10.13
C PHE A 158 11.23 -12.51 11.50
N GLN A 159 10.38 -12.28 12.49
CA GLN A 159 10.82 -12.16 13.89
C GLN A 159 11.44 -13.46 14.40
N SER A 160 10.88 -14.61 14.02
CA SER A 160 11.47 -15.93 14.37
C SER A 160 12.76 -16.20 13.58
N VAL A 161 12.79 -15.91 12.29
CA VAL A 161 14.01 -16.02 11.47
C VAL A 161 15.16 -15.17 12.02
N TYR A 162 14.84 -13.95 12.48
CA TYR A 162 15.82 -13.03 13.07
C TYR A 162 16.21 -13.39 14.52
N GLY A 163 15.50 -14.32 15.16
CA GLY A 163 15.75 -14.76 16.53
C GLY A 163 15.12 -13.91 17.63
N LEU A 164 14.19 -13.01 17.28
CA LEU A 164 13.43 -12.20 18.26
C LEU A 164 12.36 -13.04 18.98
N THR A 165 11.85 -14.05 18.30
CA THR A 165 10.85 -14.99 18.84
C THR A 165 11.26 -16.41 18.54
N LYS A 166 10.97 -17.34 19.46
CA LYS A 166 11.30 -18.76 19.27
C LYS A 166 10.18 -19.45 18.50
N PRO A 167 10.47 -20.21 17.41
CA PRO A 167 9.49 -21.09 16.77
C PRO A 167 9.11 -22.23 17.71
N ASP A 168 7.93 -22.82 17.49
CA ASP A 168 7.42 -23.96 18.27
C ASP A 168 7.91 -25.32 17.70
N SER A 169 8.37 -25.32 16.44
CA SER A 169 8.92 -26.48 15.76
C SER A 169 10.45 -26.54 15.88
N GLU A 170 11.02 -27.72 15.62
CA GLU A 170 12.45 -27.90 15.37
C GLU A 170 12.78 -27.34 13.97
N ALA A 171 12.77 -26.03 13.85
CA ALA A 171 13.11 -25.35 12.62
C ALA A 171 14.62 -25.31 12.41
N GLU A 172 15.04 -25.53 11.18
CA GLU A 172 16.46 -25.48 10.79
C GLU A 172 16.71 -24.20 9.98
N ILE A 173 17.77 -23.48 10.33
CA ILE A 173 18.23 -22.28 9.58
C ILE A 173 19.69 -22.51 9.20
N TYR A 174 19.98 -22.39 7.92
CA TYR A 174 21.33 -22.54 7.34
C TYR A 174 21.77 -21.26 6.65
N PHE A 175 23.07 -20.93 6.78
CA PHE A 175 23.74 -19.79 6.18
C PHE A 175 24.89 -20.23 5.28
#